data_2a38f2780e180b3bf468c3e568c8c4f1
#
_entry.id   2a38f2780e180b3bf468c3e568c8c4f1
#
_cell.length_a   1.000
_cell.length_b   1.000
_cell.length_c   1.000
_cell.angle_alpha   90.00
_cell.angle_beta   90.00
_cell.angle_gamma   90.00
#
_symmetry.space_group_name_H-M   'P 1'
#
loop_
_entity.id
_entity.type
_entity.pdbx_description
1 polymer ?
#
loop_
_entity_poly.entity_id
_entity_poly.type
_entity_poly.pdbx_seq_one_letter_code
_entity_poly.pdbx_strand_id
1 'polypeptide(L)'
;MLVASTVAGPGASPATAQQLSGSLGQYKATITVPVSPQQAWRVLTRYEAMAGLMPDIKQAKVLSRQGSQLDLAQTYQAPYTFGLPIKARLRLVEQAPRQLSYSLISGERIRSLSGSWTITPVQGGVKLEHRIAIDPEVPAFLRSTYFELSEANLLESMRVLKRLMLQP
;
A
#
# COMPACT_ATOMS: atom_id res chain seq x y z
N MET A 1 -31.16 46.77 -18.63
CA MET A 1 -30.94 45.86 -17.48
C MET A 1 -30.50 44.51 -18.05
N LEU A 2 -29.19 44.28 -18.15
CA LEU A 2 -28.60 43.07 -18.70
C LEU A 2 -28.37 42.10 -17.55
N VAL A 3 -29.05 40.96 -17.57
CA VAL A 3 -28.79 39.85 -16.63
C VAL A 3 -27.70 38.99 -17.23
N ALA A 4 -26.53 39.03 -16.67
CA ALA A 4 -25.45 38.15 -17.04
C ALA A 4 -25.70 36.76 -16.43
N SER A 5 -26.06 35.80 -17.25
CA SER A 5 -26.09 34.36 -16.85
C SER A 5 -24.69 33.85 -16.79
N THR A 6 -24.17 33.61 -15.58
CA THR A 6 -22.93 32.90 -15.35
C THR A 6 -23.15 31.43 -15.63
N VAL A 7 -22.67 30.93 -16.74
CA VAL A 7 -22.55 29.49 -17.02
C VAL A 7 -21.47 28.94 -16.12
N ALA A 8 -21.87 28.19 -15.10
CA ALA A 8 -20.95 27.38 -14.31
C ALA A 8 -20.40 26.29 -15.25
N GLY A 9 -19.12 26.36 -15.54
CA GLY A 9 -18.41 25.31 -16.27
C GLY A 9 -18.45 23.97 -15.51
N PRO A 10 -18.36 22.83 -16.22
CA PRO A 10 -18.36 21.52 -15.58
C PRO A 10 -17.19 21.46 -14.62
N GLY A 11 -17.51 21.23 -13.33
CA GLY A 11 -16.51 21.09 -12.29
C GLY A 11 -15.48 20.05 -12.68
N ALA A 12 -14.23 20.46 -12.71
CA ALA A 12 -13.10 19.54 -12.84
C ALA A 12 -13.26 18.47 -11.76
N SER A 13 -13.40 17.22 -12.17
CA SER A 13 -13.33 16.08 -11.26
C SER A 13 -12.07 16.23 -10.44
N PRO A 14 -12.11 16.06 -9.11
CA PRO A 14 -10.89 16.17 -8.31
C PRO A 14 -9.92 15.14 -8.85
N ALA A 15 -8.84 15.64 -9.44
CA ALA A 15 -7.76 14.82 -9.92
C ALA A 15 -7.39 13.84 -8.79
N THR A 16 -7.20 12.61 -9.15
CA THR A 16 -6.82 11.45 -8.35
C THR A 16 -5.62 11.77 -7.44
N ALA A 17 -5.85 12.57 -6.41
CA ALA A 17 -4.78 13.01 -5.52
C ALA A 17 -4.39 11.82 -4.64
N GLN A 18 -3.15 11.37 -4.82
CA GLN A 18 -2.49 10.49 -3.89
C GLN A 18 -2.27 11.27 -2.59
N GLN A 19 -2.69 10.67 -1.46
CA GLN A 19 -2.58 11.31 -0.16
C GLN A 19 -1.83 10.39 0.81
N LEU A 20 -0.96 10.97 1.60
CA LEU A 20 -0.29 10.33 2.73
C LEU A 20 -0.56 11.17 3.98
N SER A 21 -0.93 10.52 5.07
CA SER A 21 -1.08 11.12 6.39
C SER A 21 -0.51 10.21 7.47
N GLY A 22 -0.24 10.79 8.64
CA GLY A 22 0.38 10.09 9.75
C GLY A 22 1.87 10.40 9.90
N SER A 23 2.50 9.76 10.88
CA SER A 23 3.92 9.98 11.21
C SER A 23 4.44 8.84 12.08
N LEU A 24 5.77 8.77 12.23
CA LEU A 24 6.45 7.90 13.19
C LEU A 24 6.03 6.41 13.12
N GLY A 25 5.84 5.91 11.91
CA GLY A 25 5.48 4.52 11.68
C GLY A 25 3.99 4.22 11.68
N GLN A 26 3.13 5.23 11.84
CA GLN A 26 1.68 5.14 11.75
C GLN A 26 1.21 5.93 10.53
N TYR A 27 0.92 5.24 9.43
CA TYR A 27 0.60 5.92 8.16
C TYR A 27 -0.71 5.44 7.56
N LYS A 28 -1.33 6.34 6.79
CA LYS A 28 -2.44 6.05 5.91
C LYS A 28 -2.16 6.67 4.54
N ALA A 29 -2.08 5.84 3.52
CA ALA A 29 -1.94 6.26 2.12
C ALA A 29 -3.20 5.93 1.34
N THR A 30 -3.66 6.84 0.49
CA THR A 30 -4.84 6.65 -0.36
C THR A 30 -4.57 7.04 -1.79
N ILE A 31 -5.22 6.34 -2.72
CA ILE A 31 -5.23 6.68 -4.14
C ILE A 31 -6.52 6.21 -4.77
N THR A 32 -7.04 6.95 -5.75
CA THR A 32 -8.19 6.52 -6.57
C THR A 32 -7.69 5.95 -7.89
N VAL A 33 -8.27 4.83 -8.30
CA VAL A 33 -7.92 4.14 -9.54
C VAL A 33 -9.20 3.82 -10.33
N PRO A 34 -9.27 4.13 -11.64
CA PRO A 34 -10.45 3.88 -12.47
C PRO A 34 -10.53 2.42 -12.94
N VAL A 35 -10.68 1.50 -11.97
CA VAL A 35 -10.80 0.05 -12.20
C VAL A 35 -11.90 -0.52 -11.32
N SER A 36 -12.37 -1.74 -11.63
CA SER A 36 -13.32 -2.46 -10.78
C SER A 36 -12.68 -2.94 -9.48
N PRO A 37 -13.47 -3.15 -8.41
CA PRO A 37 -12.96 -3.76 -7.18
C PRO A 37 -12.27 -5.11 -7.41
N GLN A 38 -12.81 -5.92 -8.30
CA GLN A 38 -12.27 -7.24 -8.65
C GLN A 38 -10.90 -7.14 -9.35
N GLN A 39 -10.73 -6.15 -10.21
CA GLN A 39 -9.43 -5.92 -10.87
C GLN A 39 -8.38 -5.43 -9.87
N ALA A 40 -8.74 -4.48 -9.02
CA ALA A 40 -7.86 -4.01 -7.95
C ALA A 40 -7.46 -5.15 -7.01
N TRP A 41 -8.43 -5.99 -6.62
CA TRP A 41 -8.20 -7.15 -5.76
C TRP A 41 -7.24 -8.17 -6.39
N ARG A 42 -7.45 -8.50 -7.65
CA ARG A 42 -6.56 -9.44 -8.38
C ARG A 42 -5.11 -8.97 -8.41
N VAL A 43 -4.89 -7.67 -8.58
CA VAL A 43 -3.53 -7.12 -8.56
C VAL A 43 -2.96 -7.16 -7.15
N LEU A 44 -3.71 -6.68 -6.15
CA LEU A 44 -3.28 -6.58 -4.76
C LEU A 44 -2.91 -7.95 -4.16
N THR A 45 -3.58 -9.03 -4.59
CA THR A 45 -3.38 -10.37 -4.05
C THR A 45 -2.44 -11.26 -4.86
N ARG A 46 -1.74 -10.70 -5.85
CA ARG A 46 -0.66 -11.40 -6.57
C ARG A 46 0.65 -11.35 -5.77
N TYR A 47 0.66 -11.88 -4.57
CA TYR A 47 1.76 -11.69 -3.61
C TYR A 47 3.13 -12.00 -4.18
N GLU A 48 3.32 -13.17 -4.80
CA GLU A 48 4.61 -13.58 -5.34
C GLU A 48 4.99 -12.78 -6.60
N ALA A 49 4.02 -12.44 -7.44
CA ALA A 49 4.24 -11.63 -8.64
C ALA A 49 4.58 -10.17 -8.33
N MET A 50 4.23 -9.68 -7.13
CA MET A 50 4.58 -8.32 -6.70
C MET A 50 6.06 -8.18 -6.35
N ALA A 51 6.74 -9.28 -6.06
CA ALA A 51 8.18 -9.27 -5.84
C ALA A 51 8.94 -8.76 -7.08
N GLY A 52 9.81 -7.78 -6.88
CA GLY A 52 10.52 -7.10 -7.96
C GLY A 52 9.70 -6.04 -8.72
N LEU A 53 8.37 -6.01 -8.58
CA LEU A 53 7.52 -4.95 -9.15
C LEU A 53 7.32 -3.82 -8.13
N MET A 54 7.16 -4.16 -6.86
CA MET A 54 7.09 -3.16 -5.80
C MET A 54 8.49 -2.62 -5.48
N PRO A 55 8.59 -1.33 -5.07
CA PRO A 55 9.89 -0.69 -4.88
C PRO A 55 10.73 -1.32 -3.77
N ASP A 56 10.10 -2.00 -2.82
CA ASP A 56 10.77 -2.53 -1.64
C ASP A 56 10.70 -4.06 -1.50
N ILE A 57 9.82 -4.75 -2.21
CA ILE A 57 9.66 -6.20 -2.10
C ILE A 57 10.53 -6.90 -3.13
N LYS A 58 11.60 -7.53 -2.69
CA LYS A 58 12.53 -8.26 -3.56
C LYS A 58 12.15 -9.73 -3.77
N GLN A 59 11.59 -10.34 -2.73
CA GLN A 59 11.12 -11.71 -2.78
C GLN A 59 9.82 -11.84 -2.00
N ALA A 60 8.93 -12.70 -2.46
CA ALA A 60 7.71 -13.06 -1.77
C ALA A 60 7.36 -14.51 -2.06
N LYS A 61 6.92 -15.24 -1.04
CA LYS A 61 6.51 -16.65 -1.14
C LYS A 61 5.36 -16.95 -0.20
N VAL A 62 4.27 -17.48 -0.73
CA VAL A 62 3.17 -18.03 0.07
C VAL A 62 3.65 -19.33 0.70
N LEU A 63 3.67 -19.40 2.03
CA LEU A 63 4.15 -20.55 2.79
C LEU A 63 3.02 -21.55 3.09
N SER A 64 1.83 -21.03 3.37
CA SER A 64 0.64 -21.83 3.66
C SER A 64 -0.61 -21.02 3.39
N ARG A 65 -1.72 -21.69 3.08
CA ARG A 65 -3.04 -21.08 2.91
C ARG A 65 -4.10 -21.99 3.50
N GLN A 66 -4.97 -21.39 4.32
CA GLN A 66 -6.15 -22.06 4.88
C GLN A 66 -7.35 -21.12 4.75
N GLY A 67 -8.22 -21.36 3.75
CA GLY A 67 -9.34 -20.48 3.45
C GLY A 67 -8.88 -19.04 3.12
N SER A 68 -9.37 -18.09 3.89
CA SER A 68 -9.05 -16.66 3.76
C SER A 68 -7.75 -16.24 4.44
N GLN A 69 -7.09 -17.13 5.16
CA GLN A 69 -5.85 -16.84 5.88
C GLN A 69 -4.67 -17.48 5.16
N LEU A 70 -3.56 -16.73 5.09
CA LEU A 70 -2.30 -17.23 4.54
C LEU A 70 -1.09 -16.69 5.30
N ASP A 71 -0.01 -17.43 5.27
CA ASP A 71 1.30 -17.00 5.73
C ASP A 71 2.19 -16.68 4.53
N LEU A 72 2.82 -15.52 4.55
CA LEU A 72 3.63 -14.98 3.48
C LEU A 72 5.03 -14.65 4.00
N ALA A 73 6.06 -15.19 3.36
CA ALA A 73 7.44 -14.75 3.56
C ALA A 73 7.77 -13.65 2.56
N GLN A 74 8.34 -12.55 3.03
CA GLN A 74 8.81 -11.45 2.20
C GLN A 74 10.22 -11.05 2.57
N THR A 75 10.99 -10.61 1.56
CA THR A 75 12.27 -9.93 1.76
C THR A 75 12.13 -8.50 1.25
N TYR A 76 12.32 -7.56 2.17
CA TYR A 76 12.33 -6.13 1.88
C TYR A 76 13.75 -5.65 1.66
N GLN A 77 13.95 -4.82 0.65
CA GLN A 77 15.22 -4.14 0.41
C GLN A 77 14.94 -2.83 -0.32
N ALA A 78 15.17 -1.72 0.37
CA ALA A 78 14.81 -0.38 -0.09
C ALA A 78 15.73 0.65 0.60
N PRO A 79 15.67 1.93 0.20
CA PRO A 79 16.41 2.98 0.91
C PRO A 79 16.13 3.01 2.42
N TYR A 80 14.88 2.80 2.85
CA TYR A 80 14.56 2.78 4.29
C TYR A 80 15.13 1.58 5.04
N THR A 81 15.50 0.50 4.36
CA THR A 81 16.26 -0.62 4.97
C THR A 81 17.77 -0.40 4.91
N PHE A 82 18.20 0.80 4.47
CA PHE A 82 19.62 1.15 4.24
C PHE A 82 20.33 0.17 3.28
N GLY A 83 19.58 -0.34 2.30
CA GLY A 83 20.07 -1.31 1.31
C GLY A 83 20.25 -2.72 1.83
N LEU A 84 19.91 -3.01 3.10
CA LEU A 84 20.00 -4.34 3.69
C LEU A 84 18.74 -5.15 3.35
N PRO A 85 18.86 -6.44 3.01
CA PRO A 85 17.72 -7.32 2.91
C PRO A 85 17.16 -7.62 4.30
N ILE A 86 15.86 -7.39 4.48
CA ILE A 86 15.13 -7.62 5.73
C ILE A 86 14.09 -8.69 5.48
N LYS A 87 14.20 -9.82 6.15
CA LYS A 87 13.24 -10.93 6.02
C LYS A 87 12.14 -10.79 7.05
N ALA A 88 10.92 -10.99 6.61
CA ALA A 88 9.74 -11.02 7.46
C ALA A 88 8.78 -12.13 7.04
N ARG A 89 8.06 -12.66 8.01
CA ARG A 89 6.94 -13.57 7.83
C ARG A 89 5.68 -12.90 8.34
N LEU A 90 4.67 -12.82 7.48
CA LEU A 90 3.42 -12.14 7.75
C LEU A 90 2.26 -13.13 7.71
N ARG A 91 1.28 -12.90 8.57
CA ARG A 91 -0.05 -13.51 8.45
C ARG A 91 -0.99 -12.54 7.77
N LEU A 92 -1.61 -12.99 6.71
CA LEU A 92 -2.59 -12.23 5.95
C LEU A 92 -3.98 -12.84 6.13
N VAL A 93 -5.00 -11.96 6.19
CA VAL A 93 -6.42 -12.36 6.21
C VAL A 93 -7.14 -11.60 5.11
N GLU A 94 -7.74 -12.35 4.18
CA GLU A 94 -8.43 -11.81 3.01
C GLU A 94 -9.95 -11.76 3.26
N GLN A 95 -10.55 -10.64 2.91
CA GLN A 95 -12.00 -10.43 2.82
C GLN A 95 -12.32 -9.91 1.41
N ALA A 96 -12.23 -10.82 0.43
CA ALA A 96 -12.36 -10.49 -0.98
C ALA A 96 -13.73 -9.88 -1.33
N PRO A 97 -13.77 -8.90 -2.21
CA PRO A 97 -12.68 -8.12 -2.80
C PRO A 97 -12.41 -6.78 -2.09
N ARG A 98 -12.67 -6.69 -0.79
CA ARG A 98 -12.78 -5.42 -0.05
C ARG A 98 -11.59 -5.11 0.84
N GLN A 99 -11.07 -6.12 1.54
CA GLN A 99 -10.07 -5.89 2.57
C GLN A 99 -9.07 -7.02 2.67
N LEU A 100 -7.82 -6.63 2.87
CA LEU A 100 -6.71 -7.50 3.20
C LEU A 100 -6.03 -6.93 4.44
N SER A 101 -5.95 -7.69 5.52
CA SER A 101 -5.18 -7.30 6.71
C SER A 101 -3.94 -8.17 6.84
N TYR A 102 -2.90 -7.63 7.48
CA TYR A 102 -1.67 -8.37 7.73
C TYR A 102 -1.07 -8.02 9.08
N SER A 103 -0.35 -8.97 9.64
CA SER A 103 0.40 -8.81 10.89
C SER A 103 1.68 -9.61 10.86
N LEU A 104 2.70 -9.13 11.57
CA LEU A 104 4.00 -9.78 11.68
C LEU A 104 3.87 -11.07 12.51
N ILE A 105 4.38 -12.18 11.97
CA ILE A 105 4.64 -13.42 12.72
C ILE A 105 6.06 -13.38 13.27
N SER A 106 7.04 -13.06 12.42
CA SER A 106 8.44 -12.91 12.77
C SER A 106 9.15 -12.02 11.75
N GLY A 107 10.19 -11.34 12.15
CA GLY A 107 10.95 -10.49 11.24
C GLY A 107 12.30 -10.08 11.81
N GLU A 108 13.23 -9.82 10.89
CA GLU A 108 14.54 -9.28 11.21
C GLU A 108 14.43 -7.76 11.33
N ARG A 109 14.98 -7.17 12.40
CA ARG A 109 15.02 -5.71 12.60
C ARG A 109 13.65 -5.01 12.57
N ILE A 110 12.61 -5.75 12.90
CA ILE A 110 11.24 -5.26 13.01
C ILE A 110 10.66 -5.77 14.32
N ARG A 111 10.23 -4.87 15.21
CA ARG A 111 9.57 -5.23 16.48
C ARG A 111 8.10 -5.55 16.24
N SER A 112 7.44 -4.72 15.47
CA SER A 112 6.04 -4.93 15.10
C SER A 112 5.76 -4.40 13.71
N LEU A 113 4.84 -5.05 13.02
CA LEU A 113 4.32 -4.62 11.72
C LEU A 113 2.91 -5.15 11.59
N SER A 114 1.98 -4.26 11.31
CA SER A 114 0.61 -4.61 10.96
C SER A 114 0.03 -3.59 10.02
N GLY A 115 -1.01 -3.96 9.32
CA GLY A 115 -1.70 -3.03 8.45
C GLY A 115 -2.88 -3.65 7.73
N SER A 116 -3.46 -2.85 6.85
CA SER A 116 -4.57 -3.27 6.02
C SER A 116 -4.61 -2.52 4.70
N TRP A 117 -5.10 -3.21 3.69
CA TRP A 117 -5.51 -2.65 2.42
C TRP A 117 -7.04 -2.69 2.34
N THR A 118 -7.65 -1.57 1.98
CA THR A 118 -9.10 -1.48 1.80
C THR A 118 -9.39 -0.97 0.40
N ILE A 119 -10.30 -1.65 -0.29
CA ILE A 119 -10.81 -1.29 -1.61
C ILE A 119 -12.24 -0.82 -1.44
N THR A 120 -12.49 0.46 -1.63
CA THR A 120 -13.81 1.07 -1.52
C THR A 120 -14.28 1.50 -2.90
N PRO A 121 -15.43 0.98 -3.41
CA PRO A 121 -16.01 1.49 -4.64
C PRO A 121 -16.33 2.97 -4.51
N VAL A 122 -15.98 3.74 -5.54
CA VAL A 122 -16.32 5.16 -5.68
C VAL A 122 -16.84 5.42 -7.09
N GLN A 123 -17.35 6.62 -7.33
CA GLN A 123 -17.77 6.98 -8.68
C GLN A 123 -16.58 6.91 -9.65
N GLY A 124 -16.70 6.08 -10.69
CA GLY A 124 -15.68 5.92 -11.72
C GLY A 124 -14.53 4.99 -11.38
N GLY A 125 -14.58 4.25 -10.27
CA GLY A 125 -13.52 3.33 -9.92
C GLY A 125 -13.50 2.89 -8.47
N VAL A 126 -12.30 2.80 -7.88
CA VAL A 126 -12.09 2.44 -6.49
C VAL A 126 -11.17 3.43 -5.80
N LYS A 127 -11.39 3.65 -4.51
CA LYS A 127 -10.40 4.22 -3.60
C LYS A 127 -9.65 3.09 -2.93
N LEU A 128 -8.35 3.05 -3.13
CA LEU A 128 -7.44 2.14 -2.44
C LEU A 128 -6.86 2.86 -1.22
N GLU A 129 -6.97 2.26 -0.05
CA GLU A 129 -6.40 2.77 1.19
C GLU A 129 -5.45 1.74 1.80
N HIS A 130 -4.24 2.16 2.11
CA HIS A 130 -3.27 1.39 2.86
C HIS A 130 -3.04 2.03 4.23
N ARG A 131 -3.29 1.28 5.28
CA ARG A 131 -2.91 1.63 6.66
C ARG A 131 -1.77 0.73 7.09
N ILE A 132 -0.75 1.32 7.69
CA ILE A 132 0.41 0.60 8.20
C ILE A 132 0.83 1.13 9.56
N ALA A 133 1.17 0.21 10.45
CA ALA A 133 1.80 0.49 11.73
C ALA A 133 3.09 -0.33 11.81
N ILE A 134 4.24 0.33 11.91
CA ILE A 134 5.55 -0.31 11.97
C ILE A 134 6.39 0.27 13.11
N ASP A 135 7.02 -0.61 13.89
CA ASP A 135 8.09 -0.27 14.83
C ASP A 135 9.38 -0.96 14.38
N PRO A 136 10.29 -0.22 13.72
CA PRO A 136 11.56 -0.78 13.27
C PRO A 136 12.58 -0.85 14.40
N GLU A 137 13.44 -1.86 14.36
CA GLU A 137 14.65 -1.94 15.19
C GLU A 137 15.80 -1.19 14.49
N VAL A 138 15.80 0.13 14.61
CA VAL A 138 16.88 0.98 14.09
C VAL A 138 17.43 1.83 15.22
N PRO A 139 18.75 2.17 15.19
CA PRO A 139 19.35 3.09 16.13
C PRO A 139 18.59 4.42 16.19
N ALA A 140 18.52 5.03 17.37
CA ALA A 140 17.73 6.26 17.59
C ALA A 140 18.11 7.38 16.61
N PHE A 141 19.37 7.53 16.26
CA PHE A 141 19.86 8.56 15.34
C PHE A 141 19.45 8.31 13.88
N LEU A 142 19.00 7.11 13.51
CA LEU A 142 18.52 6.75 12.16
C LEU A 142 17.00 6.75 12.05
N ARG A 143 16.26 6.88 13.17
CA ARG A 143 14.79 6.74 13.14
C ARG A 143 14.11 7.80 12.26
N SER A 144 14.51 9.05 12.34
CA SER A 144 13.96 10.11 11.49
C SER A 144 14.16 9.80 10.01
N THR A 145 15.38 9.48 9.62
CA THR A 145 15.72 9.10 8.23
C THR A 145 14.95 7.87 7.78
N TYR A 146 14.82 6.84 8.65
CA TYR A 146 14.03 5.66 8.35
C TYR A 146 12.58 6.03 8.00
N PHE A 147 11.94 6.87 8.80
CA PHE A 147 10.54 7.26 8.55
C PHE A 147 10.39 8.13 7.31
N GLU A 148 11.27 9.08 7.06
CA GLU A 148 11.27 9.89 5.83
C GLU A 148 11.39 9.01 4.57
N LEU A 149 12.30 8.05 4.57
CA LEU A 149 12.48 7.12 3.46
C LEU A 149 11.30 6.16 3.32
N SER A 150 10.69 5.74 4.44
CA SER A 150 9.48 4.91 4.42
C SER A 150 8.29 5.64 3.82
N GLU A 151 8.10 6.93 4.14
CA GLU A 151 7.05 7.77 3.57
C GLU A 151 7.19 7.89 2.06
N ALA A 152 8.41 8.17 1.57
CA ALA A 152 8.69 8.22 0.14
C ALA A 152 8.39 6.88 -0.55
N ASN A 153 8.75 5.78 0.09
CA ASN A 153 8.48 4.42 -0.41
C ASN A 153 6.99 4.11 -0.46
N LEU A 154 6.21 4.50 0.57
CA LEU A 154 4.76 4.31 0.58
C LEU A 154 4.09 5.05 -0.59
N LEU A 155 4.49 6.28 -0.85
CA LEU A 155 3.99 7.05 -1.99
C LEU A 155 4.34 6.40 -3.32
N GLU A 156 5.55 5.92 -3.51
CA GLU A 156 5.96 5.21 -4.73
C GLU A 156 5.21 3.89 -4.88
N SER A 157 5.02 3.13 -3.80
CA SER A 157 4.25 1.88 -3.80
C SER A 157 2.82 2.10 -4.29
N MET A 158 2.18 3.18 -3.89
CA MET A 158 0.82 3.52 -4.36
C MET A 158 0.80 3.84 -5.87
N ARG A 159 1.83 4.54 -6.38
CA ARG A 159 1.97 4.82 -7.82
C ARG A 159 2.19 3.55 -8.63
N VAL A 160 3.05 2.66 -8.15
CA VAL A 160 3.30 1.35 -8.78
C VAL A 160 2.03 0.53 -8.85
N LEU A 161 1.30 0.41 -7.73
CA LEU A 161 0.03 -0.32 -7.69
C LEU A 161 -0.98 0.24 -8.69
N LYS A 162 -1.12 1.57 -8.75
CA LYS A 162 -1.99 2.19 -9.74
C LYS A 162 -1.62 1.81 -11.17
N ARG A 163 -0.33 1.88 -11.52
CA ARG A 163 0.14 1.47 -12.86
C ARG A 163 -0.19 0.01 -13.15
N LEU A 164 0.05 -0.89 -12.19
CA LEU A 164 -0.24 -2.32 -12.35
C LEU A 164 -1.73 -2.59 -12.48
N MET A 165 -2.59 -1.87 -11.76
CA MET A 165 -4.04 -2.01 -11.84
C MET A 165 -4.61 -1.51 -13.18
N LEU A 166 -3.96 -0.51 -13.80
CA LEU A 166 -4.36 0.05 -15.10
C LEU A 166 -3.86 -0.76 -16.30
N GLN A 167 -2.95 -1.73 -16.11
CA GLN A 167 -2.52 -2.63 -17.17
C GLN A 167 -3.64 -3.62 -17.52
N PRO A 168 -3.85 -3.91 -18.83
CA PRO A 168 -4.84 -4.88 -19.29
C PRO A 168 -4.55 -6.31 -18.85
#